data_4cfafab1090ea3f4e624f94bc620c29d
#
_entry.id   4cfafab1090ea3f4e624f94bc620c29d
#
_cell.length_a   1.000
_cell.length_b   1.000
_cell.length_c   1.000
_cell.angle_alpha   90.00
_cell.angle_beta   90.00
_cell.angle_gamma   90.00
#
_symmetry.space_group_name_H-M   'P 1'
#
loop_
_entity.id
_entity.type
_entity.pdbx_description
1 polymer ?
#
loop_
_entity_poly.entity_id
_entity_poly.type
_entity_poly.pdbx_seq_one_letter_code
_entity_poly.pdbx_strand_id
1 'polypeptide(L)'
;SFNTGNEDHDESRVLRAGDRPVAFEAVVAPGAMLRVGLSICYDLRFPELYRALGEPAPCDLLCVPSAFTYPTGEAHWELLLRARAVENQAYVIAPAQGGRHENGRRTWGHSMIVDPWGVVLACLAEGEGVVSADLDVERIADVRRRLPALAHRRADLAGAPPVPS
;
A
#
# COMPACT_ATOMS: atom_id res chain seq x y z
N SER A 1 -18.95 0.35 2.18
CA SER A 1 -19.22 0.70 3.59
C SER A 1 -18.77 -0.42 4.51
N PHE A 2 -18.29 -0.08 5.70
CA PHE A 2 -17.94 -1.04 6.74
C PHE A 2 -18.28 -0.46 8.11
N ASN A 3 -18.55 -1.33 9.09
CA ASN A 3 -18.91 -0.95 10.44
C ASN A 3 -17.85 -1.47 11.42
N THR A 4 -17.30 -0.58 12.27
CA THR A 4 -16.35 -0.91 13.33
C THR A 4 -16.93 -0.63 14.73
N GLY A 5 -18.14 -1.09 14.97
CA GLY A 5 -18.86 -0.85 16.22
C GLY A 5 -19.88 0.29 16.12
N ASN A 6 -19.59 1.49 16.61
CA ASN A 6 -20.55 2.60 16.66
C ASN A 6 -20.45 3.59 15.49
N GLU A 7 -19.62 3.34 14.47
CA GLU A 7 -19.43 4.26 13.35
C GLU A 7 -19.78 3.57 12.01
N ASP A 8 -20.69 4.16 11.27
CA ASP A 8 -21.02 3.78 9.89
C ASP A 8 -20.15 4.61 8.93
N HIS A 9 -19.24 3.92 8.23
CA HIS A 9 -18.30 4.53 7.27
C HIS A 9 -18.81 4.33 5.85
N ASP A 10 -19.78 5.15 5.43
CA ASP A 10 -20.27 5.15 4.06
C ASP A 10 -19.82 6.39 3.29
N GLU A 11 -18.63 6.30 2.69
CA GLU A 11 -18.04 7.37 1.87
C GLU A 11 -18.73 7.51 0.50
N SER A 12 -19.51 6.51 0.07
CA SER A 12 -20.19 6.52 -1.24
C SER A 12 -21.18 7.67 -1.42
N ARG A 13 -21.60 8.28 -0.32
CA ARG A 13 -22.49 9.45 -0.33
C ARG A 13 -21.83 10.74 -0.82
N VAL A 14 -20.49 10.83 -0.73
CA VAL A 14 -19.74 12.05 -1.05
C VAL A 14 -18.61 11.81 -2.04
N LEU A 15 -18.15 10.56 -2.21
CA LEU A 15 -17.05 10.20 -3.08
C LEU A 15 -17.51 9.19 -4.14
N ARG A 16 -17.08 9.41 -5.37
CA ARG A 16 -17.22 8.43 -6.44
C ARG A 16 -16.04 7.48 -6.40
N ALA A 17 -16.32 6.19 -6.37
CA ALA A 17 -15.27 5.16 -6.48
C ALA A 17 -14.53 5.27 -7.83
N GLY A 18 -13.24 5.00 -7.81
CA GLY A 18 -12.46 4.79 -9.02
C GLY A 18 -12.92 3.54 -9.77
N ASP A 19 -12.70 3.51 -11.05
CA ASP A 19 -13.13 2.43 -11.96
C ASP A 19 -11.97 1.58 -12.49
N ARG A 20 -10.72 1.96 -12.20
CA ARG A 20 -9.52 1.27 -12.68
C ARG A 20 -8.30 1.47 -11.76
N PRO A 21 -7.37 0.49 -11.73
CA PRO A 21 -6.04 0.68 -11.13
C PRO A 21 -5.26 1.78 -11.87
N VAL A 22 -4.51 2.60 -11.12
CA VAL A 22 -3.69 3.68 -11.70
C VAL A 22 -2.23 3.47 -11.32
N ALA A 23 -1.39 3.34 -12.34
CA ALA A 23 0.07 3.39 -12.20
C ALA A 23 0.65 4.31 -13.29
N PHE A 24 1.77 4.95 -12.99
CA PHE A 24 2.45 5.88 -13.89
C PHE A 24 3.97 5.82 -13.74
N GLU A 25 4.69 6.33 -14.72
CA GLU A 25 6.14 6.47 -14.67
C GLU A 25 6.52 7.83 -14.09
N ALA A 26 7.33 7.84 -13.04
CA ALA A 26 7.88 9.03 -12.40
C ALA A 26 9.38 9.14 -12.71
N VAL A 27 9.81 10.28 -13.26
CA VAL A 27 11.24 10.60 -13.40
C VAL A 27 11.73 11.10 -12.04
N VAL A 28 12.62 10.35 -11.40
CA VAL A 28 13.14 10.63 -10.05
C VAL A 28 14.55 11.22 -10.09
N ALA A 29 15.30 11.00 -11.16
CA ALA A 29 16.60 11.60 -11.44
C ALA A 29 16.88 11.53 -12.95
N PRO A 30 17.89 12.24 -13.47
CA PRO A 30 18.31 12.10 -14.88
C PRO A 30 18.62 10.64 -15.22
N GLY A 31 17.84 10.06 -16.13
CA GLY A 31 17.96 8.66 -16.56
C GLY A 31 17.40 7.62 -15.59
N ALA A 32 16.77 8.02 -14.48
CA ALA A 32 16.13 7.12 -13.53
C ALA A 32 14.62 7.36 -13.48
N MET A 33 13.86 6.32 -13.77
CA MET A 33 12.40 6.31 -13.69
C MET A 33 11.94 5.21 -12.73
N LEU A 34 10.86 5.48 -12.00
CA LEU A 34 10.15 4.51 -11.18
C LEU A 34 8.73 4.36 -11.67
N ARG A 35 8.25 3.14 -11.73
CA ARG A 35 6.83 2.87 -11.91
C ARG A 35 6.11 2.92 -10.58
N VAL A 36 5.17 3.87 -10.45
CA VAL A 36 4.47 4.17 -9.20
C VAL A 36 3.02 3.71 -9.29
N GLY A 37 2.60 2.86 -8.37
CA GLY A 37 1.20 2.42 -8.22
C GLY A 37 0.48 3.22 -7.13
N LEU A 38 -0.75 3.62 -7.41
CA LEU A 38 -1.58 4.40 -6.49
C LEU A 38 -2.67 3.55 -5.87
N SER A 39 -2.84 3.67 -4.57
CA SER A 39 -3.96 3.10 -3.80
C SER A 39 -4.32 4.04 -2.66
N ILE A 40 -5.48 3.86 -2.03
CA ILE A 40 -5.92 4.71 -0.93
C ILE A 40 -6.53 3.86 0.18
N CYS A 41 -5.98 3.97 1.40
CA CYS A 41 -6.58 3.54 2.65
C CYS A 41 -7.14 2.09 2.61
N TYR A 42 -8.44 1.95 2.45
CA TYR A 42 -9.13 0.65 2.46
C TYR A 42 -8.66 -0.29 1.35
N ASP A 43 -8.16 0.23 0.26
CA ASP A 43 -7.56 -0.52 -0.84
C ASP A 43 -6.43 -1.45 -0.37
N LEU A 44 -5.76 -1.09 0.72
CA LEU A 44 -4.69 -1.90 1.32
C LEU A 44 -5.13 -3.33 1.66
N ARG A 45 -6.44 -3.56 1.83
CA ARG A 45 -7.00 -4.87 2.16
C ARG A 45 -7.11 -5.82 0.98
N PHE A 46 -7.00 -5.31 -0.25
CA PHE A 46 -7.26 -6.05 -1.48
C PHE A 46 -5.96 -6.33 -2.25
N PRO A 47 -5.31 -7.49 -2.06
CA PRO A 47 -4.07 -7.84 -2.76
C PRO A 47 -4.26 -7.86 -4.28
N GLU A 48 -5.47 -8.12 -4.77
CA GLU A 48 -5.79 -8.16 -6.19
C GLU A 48 -5.54 -6.82 -6.88
N LEU A 49 -5.83 -5.70 -6.21
CA LEU A 49 -5.54 -4.37 -6.72
C LEU A 49 -4.04 -4.18 -6.97
N TYR A 50 -3.21 -4.57 -6.00
CA TYR A 50 -1.76 -4.42 -6.11
C TYR A 50 -1.18 -5.32 -7.20
N ARG A 51 -1.77 -6.49 -7.41
CA ARG A 51 -1.43 -7.34 -8.57
C ARG A 51 -1.82 -6.70 -9.89
N ALA A 52 -2.98 -6.07 -9.97
CA ALA A 52 -3.42 -5.36 -11.17
C ALA A 52 -2.58 -4.10 -11.45
N LEU A 53 -2.14 -3.36 -10.42
CA LEU A 53 -1.20 -2.24 -10.57
C LEU A 53 0.14 -2.68 -11.18
N GLY A 54 0.55 -3.92 -10.93
CA GLY A 54 1.77 -4.53 -11.48
C GLY A 54 1.65 -5.02 -12.91
N GLU A 55 0.57 -4.74 -13.62
CA GLU A 55 0.41 -5.06 -15.04
C GLU A 55 0.50 -3.78 -15.91
N PRO A 56 1.15 -3.79 -17.08
CA PRO A 56 1.89 -4.89 -17.68
C PRO A 56 3.32 -5.08 -17.13
N ALA A 57 3.75 -4.24 -16.17
CA ALA A 57 5.07 -4.31 -15.55
C ALA A 57 4.96 -4.07 -14.04
N PRO A 58 5.81 -4.70 -13.21
CA PRO A 58 5.81 -4.48 -11.77
C PRO A 58 6.01 -3.02 -11.37
N CYS A 59 5.28 -2.54 -10.37
CA CYS A 59 5.57 -1.25 -9.75
C CYS A 59 6.86 -1.34 -8.92
N ASP A 60 7.61 -0.24 -8.90
CA ASP A 60 8.80 -0.06 -8.06
C ASP A 60 8.45 0.58 -6.72
N LEU A 61 7.39 1.38 -6.71
CA LEU A 61 6.87 2.10 -5.56
C LEU A 61 5.35 2.00 -5.51
N LEU A 62 4.82 1.75 -4.33
CA LEU A 62 3.39 1.75 -4.04
C LEU A 62 3.07 2.87 -3.05
N CYS A 63 2.10 3.72 -3.36
CA CYS A 63 1.64 4.82 -2.51
C CYS A 63 0.32 4.42 -1.83
N VAL A 64 0.25 4.59 -0.50
CA VAL A 64 -0.90 4.16 0.32
C VAL A 64 -1.28 5.24 1.35
N PRO A 65 -1.70 6.45 0.94
CA PRO A 65 -2.21 7.44 1.88
C PRO A 65 -3.44 6.92 2.62
N SER A 66 -3.52 7.16 3.93
CA SER A 66 -4.51 6.47 4.76
C SER A 66 -4.92 7.24 6.01
N ALA A 67 -6.07 6.84 6.55
CA ALA A 67 -6.57 7.22 7.87
C ALA A 67 -7.24 6.00 8.53
N PHE A 68 -6.46 4.97 8.83
CA PHE A 68 -6.98 3.76 9.47
C PHE A 68 -7.54 4.09 10.85
N THR A 69 -8.69 3.50 11.19
CA THR A 69 -9.21 3.57 12.55
C THR A 69 -8.20 2.96 13.52
N TYR A 70 -8.16 3.44 14.76
CA TYR A 70 -7.16 3.02 15.73
C TYR A 70 -7.10 1.48 15.91
N PRO A 71 -8.23 0.76 16.16
CA PRO A 71 -8.18 -0.68 16.38
C PRO A 71 -7.69 -1.47 15.15
N THR A 72 -8.12 -1.07 13.96
CA THR A 72 -7.72 -1.77 12.74
C THR A 72 -6.30 -1.41 12.31
N GLY A 73 -5.85 -0.20 12.62
CA GLY A 73 -4.49 0.23 12.38
C GLY A 73 -3.50 -0.54 13.27
N GLU A 74 -3.78 -0.62 14.56
CA GLU A 74 -2.98 -1.37 15.52
C GLU A 74 -2.79 -2.84 15.11
N ALA A 75 -3.86 -3.48 14.64
CA ALA A 75 -3.81 -4.91 14.30
C ALA A 75 -3.27 -5.20 12.89
N HIS A 76 -3.51 -4.32 11.90
CA HIS A 76 -3.35 -4.69 10.50
C HIS A 76 -2.39 -3.80 9.71
N TRP A 77 -2.15 -2.55 10.12
CA TRP A 77 -1.48 -1.55 9.29
C TRP A 77 -0.09 -1.99 8.84
N GLU A 78 0.81 -2.21 9.78
CA GLU A 78 2.18 -2.63 9.47
C GLU A 78 2.22 -3.97 8.73
N LEU A 79 1.42 -4.95 9.20
CA LEU A 79 1.35 -6.27 8.59
C LEU A 79 1.00 -6.18 7.11
N LEU A 80 -0.06 -5.43 6.77
CA LEU A 80 -0.51 -5.30 5.39
C LEU A 80 0.47 -4.53 4.52
N LEU A 81 1.06 -3.42 5.00
CA LEU A 81 2.06 -2.67 4.24
C LEU A 81 3.27 -3.53 3.90
N ARG A 82 3.79 -4.27 4.86
CA ARG A 82 4.91 -5.20 4.66
C ARG A 82 4.54 -6.34 3.71
N ALA A 83 3.32 -6.86 3.81
CA ALA A 83 2.82 -7.86 2.86
C ALA A 83 2.80 -7.32 1.43
N ARG A 84 2.26 -6.09 1.21
CA ARG A 84 2.24 -5.46 -0.12
C ARG A 84 3.64 -5.23 -0.66
N ALA A 85 4.59 -4.80 0.18
CA ALA A 85 5.98 -4.62 -0.23
C ALA A 85 6.61 -5.96 -0.68
N VAL A 86 6.49 -6.99 0.12
CA VAL A 86 7.11 -8.31 -0.14
C VAL A 86 6.49 -9.00 -1.35
N GLU A 87 5.17 -9.10 -1.42
CA GLU A 87 4.50 -9.82 -2.50
C GLU A 87 4.63 -9.15 -3.87
N ASN A 88 4.77 -7.81 -3.91
CA ASN A 88 4.96 -7.06 -5.16
C ASN A 88 6.42 -6.68 -5.41
N GLN A 89 7.33 -7.00 -4.48
CA GLN A 89 8.77 -6.70 -4.56
C GLN A 89 9.01 -5.23 -4.92
N ALA A 90 8.33 -4.34 -4.18
CA ALA A 90 8.30 -2.90 -4.38
C ALA A 90 8.48 -2.17 -3.05
N TYR A 91 8.98 -0.93 -3.10
CA TYR A 91 8.88 -0.04 -1.95
C TYR A 91 7.42 0.33 -1.69
N VAL A 92 7.10 0.62 -0.43
CA VAL A 92 5.80 1.17 -0.03
C VAL A 92 6.04 2.47 0.73
N ILE A 93 5.34 3.54 0.33
CA ILE A 93 5.23 4.79 1.11
C ILE A 93 3.78 4.97 1.54
N ALA A 94 3.58 5.13 2.83
CA ALA A 94 2.27 5.12 3.43
C ALA A 94 2.10 6.27 4.43
N PRO A 95 1.84 7.50 3.95
CA PRO A 95 1.50 8.61 4.83
C PRO A 95 0.16 8.33 5.50
N ALA A 96 0.09 8.48 6.81
CA ALA A 96 -1.10 8.12 7.59
C ALA A 96 -1.48 9.20 8.58
N GLN A 97 -2.76 9.58 8.57
CA GLN A 97 -3.31 10.46 9.58
C GLN A 97 -3.41 9.75 10.92
N GLY A 98 -2.93 10.39 11.99
CA GLY A 98 -2.92 9.86 13.35
C GLY A 98 -3.54 10.81 14.35
N GLY A 99 -3.85 10.28 15.54
CA GLY A 99 -4.34 11.07 16.67
C GLY A 99 -5.86 11.18 16.75
N ARG A 100 -6.32 12.10 17.60
CA ARG A 100 -7.75 12.40 17.79
C ARG A 100 -8.15 13.57 16.89
N HIS A 101 -9.25 13.40 16.17
CA HIS A 101 -9.84 14.42 15.29
C HIS A 101 -10.99 15.16 16.01
N GLU A 102 -11.35 16.34 15.51
CA GLU A 102 -12.40 17.20 16.08
C GLU A 102 -13.76 16.48 16.23
N ASN A 103 -14.06 15.54 15.32
CA ASN A 103 -15.27 14.72 15.36
C ASN A 103 -15.22 13.58 16.39
N GLY A 104 -14.17 13.51 17.23
CA GLY A 104 -13.98 12.49 18.27
C GLY A 104 -13.36 11.17 17.77
N ARG A 105 -13.21 10.99 16.46
CA ARG A 105 -12.54 9.80 15.90
C ARG A 105 -11.06 9.77 16.27
N ARG A 106 -10.52 8.56 16.42
CA ARG A 106 -9.08 8.35 16.57
C ARG A 106 -8.58 7.49 15.40
N THR A 107 -7.51 7.95 14.76
CA THR A 107 -6.80 7.20 13.73
C THR A 107 -5.42 6.77 14.20
N TRP A 108 -4.89 5.73 13.57
CA TRP A 108 -3.70 5.01 14.03
C TRP A 108 -2.41 5.80 13.81
N GLY A 109 -2.30 6.58 12.72
CA GLY A 109 -1.03 7.17 12.33
C GLY A 109 -0.07 6.16 11.77
N HIS A 110 1.17 6.15 12.27
CA HIS A 110 2.24 5.26 11.83
C HIS A 110 2.55 5.42 10.34
N SER A 111 2.74 6.68 9.89
CA SER A 111 3.29 6.95 8.56
C SER A 111 4.56 6.13 8.38
N MET A 112 4.67 5.37 7.28
CA MET A 112 5.68 4.32 7.17
C MET A 112 6.28 4.24 5.78
N ILE A 113 7.56 3.88 5.71
CA ILE A 113 8.27 3.52 4.48
C ILE A 113 8.80 2.10 4.64
N VAL A 114 8.51 1.22 3.68
CA VAL A 114 8.91 -0.18 3.70
C VAL A 114 9.70 -0.52 2.44
N ASP A 115 10.78 -1.30 2.56
CA ASP A 115 11.59 -1.76 1.44
C ASP A 115 10.98 -3.00 0.74
N PRO A 116 11.46 -3.39 -0.45
CA PRO A 116 10.95 -4.55 -1.18
C PRO A 116 11.11 -5.90 -0.47
N TRP A 117 11.91 -5.96 0.58
CA TRP A 117 12.09 -7.15 1.42
C TRP A 117 11.18 -7.17 2.65
N GLY A 118 10.40 -6.11 2.86
CA GLY A 118 9.49 -5.97 4.00
C GLY A 118 10.15 -5.35 5.24
N VAL A 119 11.32 -4.74 5.11
CA VAL A 119 11.97 -4.01 6.19
C VAL A 119 11.35 -2.62 6.31
N VAL A 120 10.92 -2.25 7.51
CA VAL A 120 10.48 -0.90 7.82
C VAL A 120 11.70 0.01 7.90
N LEU A 121 11.83 0.93 6.95
CA LEU A 121 12.95 1.87 6.86
C LEU A 121 12.75 3.10 7.74
N ALA A 122 11.50 3.57 7.84
CA ALA A 122 11.15 4.72 8.67
C ALA A 122 9.68 4.60 9.11
N CYS A 123 9.40 5.10 10.32
CA CYS A 123 8.05 5.16 10.86
C CYS A 123 7.90 6.38 11.77
N LEU A 124 6.80 7.13 11.60
CA LEU A 124 6.34 8.15 12.54
C LEU A 124 5.03 7.69 13.16
N ALA A 125 5.09 7.27 14.42
CA ALA A 125 3.95 6.66 15.11
C ALA A 125 2.81 7.67 15.34
N GLU A 126 3.10 8.80 15.94
CA GLU A 126 2.11 9.84 16.29
C GLU A 126 2.72 11.24 16.09
N GLY A 127 1.83 12.25 16.01
CA GLY A 127 2.20 13.65 15.85
C GLY A 127 2.40 14.08 14.41
N GLU A 128 2.59 15.39 14.24
CA GLU A 128 2.90 15.99 12.93
C GLU A 128 4.39 15.82 12.62
N GLY A 129 4.70 15.43 11.38
CA GLY A 129 6.08 15.29 10.97
C GLY A 129 6.25 14.66 9.60
N VAL A 130 7.50 14.50 9.23
CA VAL A 130 7.92 13.88 7.97
C VAL A 130 8.91 12.78 8.28
N VAL A 131 8.74 11.64 7.62
CA VAL A 131 9.76 10.59 7.56
C VAL A 131 10.31 10.50 6.15
N SER A 132 11.59 10.19 6.04
CA SER A 132 12.28 10.02 4.75
C SER A 132 13.13 8.76 4.76
N ALA A 133 13.32 8.17 3.59
CA ALA A 133 14.25 7.09 3.36
C ALA A 133 14.75 7.16 1.92
N ASP A 134 15.93 6.65 1.67
CA ASP A 134 16.46 6.51 0.32
C ASP A 134 15.82 5.30 -0.38
N LEU A 135 15.34 5.50 -1.61
CA LEU A 135 14.89 4.43 -2.47
C LEU A 135 16.05 3.99 -3.37
N ASP A 136 16.56 2.81 -3.09
CA ASP A 136 17.63 2.21 -3.89
C ASP A 136 17.03 1.31 -4.99
N VAL A 137 17.14 1.73 -6.25
CA VAL A 137 16.64 0.96 -7.41
C VAL A 137 17.40 -0.36 -7.58
N GLU A 138 18.68 -0.40 -7.19
CA GLU A 138 19.47 -1.63 -7.24
C GLU A 138 18.94 -2.65 -6.22
N ARG A 139 18.39 -2.19 -5.11
CA ARG A 139 17.74 -3.04 -4.12
C ARG A 139 16.52 -3.75 -4.69
N ILE A 140 15.72 -3.05 -5.50
CA ILE A 140 14.56 -3.65 -6.20
C ILE A 140 15.04 -4.76 -7.14
N ALA A 141 16.04 -4.44 -7.97
CA ALA A 141 16.61 -5.38 -8.93
C ALA A 141 17.22 -6.61 -8.23
N ASP A 142 17.93 -6.40 -7.12
CA ASP A 142 18.52 -7.49 -6.34
C ASP A 142 17.48 -8.43 -5.74
N VAL A 143 16.43 -7.88 -5.13
CA VAL A 143 15.32 -8.67 -4.57
C VAL A 143 14.64 -9.51 -5.66
N ARG A 144 14.31 -8.89 -6.80
CA ARG A 144 13.65 -9.58 -7.94
C ARG A 144 14.53 -10.66 -8.55
N ARG A 145 15.84 -10.45 -8.60
CA ARG A 145 16.80 -11.43 -9.11
C ARG A 145 16.97 -12.62 -8.16
N ARG A 146 17.12 -12.36 -6.86
CA ARG A 146 17.34 -13.41 -5.85
C ARG A 146 16.10 -14.25 -5.58
N LEU A 147 14.93 -13.64 -5.63
CA LEU A 147 13.65 -14.29 -5.41
C LEU A 147 12.69 -13.92 -6.55
N PRO A 148 12.74 -14.59 -7.71
CA PRO A 148 11.93 -14.22 -8.89
C PRO A 148 10.45 -14.62 -8.73
N ALA A 149 9.84 -14.29 -7.57
CA ALA A 149 8.49 -14.70 -7.23
C ALA A 149 7.43 -14.10 -8.20
N LEU A 150 7.65 -12.88 -8.72
CA LEU A 150 6.76 -12.27 -9.69
C LEU A 150 6.72 -13.06 -11.01
N ALA A 151 7.86 -13.59 -11.46
CA ALA A 151 7.94 -14.39 -12.67
C ALA A 151 7.36 -15.81 -12.48
N HIS A 152 7.30 -16.31 -11.26
CA HIS A 152 6.76 -17.63 -10.94
C HIS A 152 5.24 -17.61 -10.67
N ARG A 153 4.58 -16.46 -10.82
CA ARG A 153 3.13 -16.38 -10.64
C ARG A 153 2.39 -17.24 -11.66
N ARG A 154 1.40 -17.95 -11.18
CA ARG A 154 0.50 -18.76 -11.98
C ARG A 154 -0.70 -17.89 -12.40
N ALA A 155 -0.56 -17.26 -13.56
CA ALA A 155 -1.61 -16.38 -14.11
C ALA A 155 -2.93 -17.12 -14.39
N ASP A 156 -2.85 -18.42 -14.68
CA ASP A 156 -4.00 -19.29 -14.90
C ASP A 156 -4.86 -19.52 -13.63
N LEU A 157 -4.29 -19.27 -12.44
CA LEU A 157 -5.01 -19.35 -11.16
C LEU A 157 -5.65 -18.01 -10.76
N ALA A 158 -5.27 -16.91 -11.39
CA ALA A 158 -5.76 -15.57 -11.04
C ALA A 158 -7.25 -15.32 -11.37
N GLY A 159 -7.86 -16.19 -12.17
CA GLY A 159 -9.29 -16.14 -12.53
C GLY A 159 -10.14 -17.23 -11.88
N ALA A 160 -9.65 -17.91 -10.85
CA ALA A 160 -10.45 -18.91 -10.15
C ALA A 160 -11.72 -18.28 -9.54
N PRO A 161 -12.90 -18.91 -9.70
CA PRO A 161 -14.13 -18.38 -9.11
C PRO A 161 -14.01 -18.34 -7.58
N PRO A 162 -14.72 -17.42 -6.90
CA PRO A 162 -14.71 -17.36 -5.45
C PRO A 162 -15.20 -18.71 -4.87
N VAL A 163 -14.54 -19.13 -3.79
CA VAL A 163 -14.94 -20.33 -3.06
C VAL A 163 -16.36 -20.09 -2.51
N PRO A 164 -17.34 -20.98 -2.75
CA PRO A 164 -18.67 -20.84 -2.17
C PRO A 164 -18.60 -20.74 -0.64
N SER A 165 -19.28 -19.78 -0.08
CA SER A 165 -19.41 -19.58 1.37
C SER A 165 -20.25 -20.67 2.04
#